data_aad14be180dc3ea26bcdc29fb5d98729
#
_entry.id   aad14be180dc3ea26bcdc29fb5d98729
#
_cell.length_a   1.000
_cell.length_b   1.000
_cell.length_c   1.000
_cell.angle_alpha   90.00
_cell.angle_beta   90.00
_cell.angle_gamma   90.00
#
_symmetry.space_group_name_H-M   'P 1'
#
loop_
_entity.id
_entity.type
_entity.pdbx_description
1 polymer ?
#
loop_
_entity_poly.entity_id
_entity_poly.type
_entity_poly.pdbx_seq_one_letter_code
_entity_poly.pdbx_strand_id
1 'polypeptide(L)'
;VETSYGRNAGSHRVLDALYTLAFYYPRSGDPAKLEREVRRELFFRDELAKLFELGHEEKLDITTLKGSYAGAMGMGQFMPSSYLDYAVDGNGDGRRDLFTSYDDVFSSIANYFVKKGGWVRGGQVAVPATLAPNREEFNPTEWMPTWTMADLAQRGYQPGAPVQPGATATPITLEGSTGKQYWLGFQNYYAITRYNLSKMYAMAVFQLSQAIAGQELPPA
;
A
#
# COMPACT_ATOMS: atom_id res chain seq x y z
N VAL A 1 6.81 -2.68 8.61
CA VAL A 1 8.15 -3.11 8.15
C VAL A 1 9.04 -1.89 7.92
N GLU A 2 8.45 -0.72 7.84
CA GLU A 2 9.01 0.44 7.16
C GLU A 2 10.25 1.05 7.79
N THR A 3 10.36 1.18 9.08
CA THR A 3 11.44 1.94 9.70
C THR A 3 12.23 1.17 10.75
N SER A 4 11.86 -0.07 11.05
CA SER A 4 12.45 -0.85 12.11
C SER A 4 12.41 -2.36 11.87
N TYR A 5 12.31 -2.78 10.62
CA TYR A 5 12.27 -4.20 10.22
C TYR A 5 11.16 -5.00 10.95
N GLY A 6 9.99 -4.39 11.10
CA GLY A 6 8.88 -4.98 11.82
C GLY A 6 8.98 -4.93 13.36
N ARG A 7 10.08 -4.42 13.91
CA ARG A 7 10.26 -4.34 15.38
C ARG A 7 9.43 -3.26 16.05
N ASN A 8 8.99 -2.24 15.29
CA ASN A 8 8.13 -1.18 15.79
C ASN A 8 6.75 -1.27 15.13
N ALA A 9 5.96 -2.23 15.55
CA ALA A 9 4.57 -2.39 15.13
C ALA A 9 3.63 -1.31 15.70
N GLY A 10 4.16 -0.32 16.39
CA GLY A 10 3.42 0.73 17.08
C GLY A 10 3.32 0.51 18.59
N SER A 11 3.02 1.57 19.32
CA SER A 11 2.95 1.57 20.79
C SER A 11 1.54 1.79 21.34
N HIS A 12 0.58 2.15 20.48
CA HIS A 12 -0.79 2.41 20.88
C HIS A 12 -1.56 1.10 21.06
N ARG A 13 -2.44 1.04 22.06
CA ARG A 13 -3.43 -0.04 22.11
C ARG A 13 -4.37 0.08 20.91
N VAL A 14 -4.47 -0.98 20.11
CA VAL A 14 -5.30 -0.98 18.91
C VAL A 14 -6.76 -0.70 19.25
N LEU A 15 -7.27 -1.31 20.31
CA LEU A 15 -8.64 -1.10 20.78
C LEU A 15 -8.90 0.38 21.12
N ASP A 16 -8.00 1.01 21.90
CA ASP A 16 -8.16 2.41 22.32
C ASP A 16 -8.04 3.37 21.12
N ALA A 17 -7.13 3.09 20.20
CA ALA A 17 -6.93 3.88 18.99
C ALA A 17 -8.19 3.86 18.10
N LEU A 18 -8.71 2.67 17.79
CA LEU A 18 -9.91 2.52 16.97
C LEU A 18 -11.14 3.10 17.65
N TYR A 19 -11.30 2.88 18.96
CA TYR A 19 -12.41 3.45 19.73
C TYR A 19 -12.38 4.97 19.73
N THR A 20 -11.21 5.55 19.93
CA THR A 20 -11.03 7.03 19.89
C THR A 20 -11.40 7.59 18.52
N LEU A 21 -10.92 6.97 17.45
CA LEU A 21 -11.17 7.42 16.08
C LEU A 21 -12.63 7.20 15.64
N ALA A 22 -13.29 6.17 16.17
CA ALA A 22 -14.68 5.85 15.90
C ALA A 22 -15.68 6.79 16.57
N PHE A 23 -15.34 7.33 17.77
CA PHE A 23 -16.33 8.03 18.58
C PHE A 23 -15.88 9.40 19.12
N TYR A 24 -14.59 9.64 19.23
CA TYR A 24 -14.06 10.84 19.91
C TYR A 24 -13.20 11.73 19.01
N TYR A 25 -13.05 11.40 17.73
CA TYR A 25 -12.27 12.23 16.83
C TYR A 25 -13.01 13.57 16.60
N PRO A 26 -12.38 14.72 16.94
CA PRO A 26 -13.04 16.00 16.83
C PRO A 26 -13.33 16.36 15.37
N ARG A 27 -14.54 16.82 15.11
CA ARG A 27 -14.92 17.38 13.81
C ARG A 27 -14.43 18.82 13.72
N SER A 28 -14.00 19.21 12.53
CA SER A 28 -13.46 20.56 12.28
C SER A 28 -14.52 21.67 12.36
N GLY A 29 -15.80 21.30 12.26
CA GLY A 29 -16.90 22.29 12.13
C GLY A 29 -17.03 22.88 10.72
N ASP A 30 -16.18 22.49 9.78
CA ASP A 30 -16.20 22.95 8.39
C ASP A 30 -17.20 22.11 7.57
N PRO A 31 -18.29 22.71 7.05
CA PRO A 31 -19.28 21.96 6.26
C PRO A 31 -18.69 21.26 5.04
N ALA A 32 -17.64 21.84 4.43
CA ALA A 32 -16.98 21.24 3.25
C ALA A 32 -16.24 19.94 3.58
N LYS A 33 -15.91 19.70 4.84
CA LYS A 33 -15.20 18.50 5.31
C LYS A 33 -16.13 17.46 5.93
N LEU A 34 -17.37 17.82 6.20
CA LEU A 34 -18.31 16.97 6.96
C LEU A 34 -18.48 15.59 6.35
N GLU A 35 -18.69 15.47 5.07
CA GLU A 35 -18.85 14.16 4.40
C GLU A 35 -17.62 13.26 4.54
N ARG A 36 -16.44 13.83 4.41
CA ARG A 36 -15.17 13.10 4.59
C ARG A 36 -14.99 12.66 6.04
N GLU A 37 -15.33 13.53 6.98
CA GLU A 37 -15.23 13.25 8.42
C GLU A 37 -16.21 12.13 8.84
N VAL A 38 -17.44 12.16 8.33
CA VAL A 38 -18.42 11.10 8.56
C VAL A 38 -17.96 9.75 7.97
N ARG A 39 -17.47 9.76 6.72
CA ARG A 39 -16.94 8.53 6.10
C ARG A 39 -15.76 7.95 6.91
N ARG A 40 -14.90 8.82 7.42
CA ARG A 40 -13.78 8.41 8.28
C ARG A 40 -14.27 7.80 9.59
N GLU A 41 -15.24 8.40 10.24
CA GLU A 41 -15.84 7.89 11.48
C GLU A 41 -16.46 6.50 11.25
N LEU A 42 -17.26 6.35 10.19
CA LEU A 42 -17.88 5.08 9.83
C LEU A 42 -16.84 3.99 9.52
N PHE A 43 -15.76 4.35 8.83
CA PHE A 43 -14.65 3.45 8.58
C PHE A 43 -14.04 2.91 9.88
N PHE A 44 -13.75 3.78 10.85
CA PHE A 44 -13.16 3.34 12.12
C PHE A 44 -14.14 2.59 13.01
N ARG A 45 -15.44 2.84 12.91
CA ARG A 45 -16.47 2.02 13.57
C ARG A 45 -16.50 0.61 13.00
N ASP A 46 -16.39 0.46 11.69
CA ASP A 46 -16.30 -0.85 11.04
C ASP A 46 -15.02 -1.58 11.44
N GLU A 47 -13.87 -0.91 11.40
CA GLU A 47 -12.60 -1.50 11.85
C GLU A 47 -12.62 -1.93 13.31
N LEU A 48 -13.30 -1.19 14.18
CA LEU A 48 -13.50 -1.58 15.58
C LEU A 48 -14.36 -2.85 15.69
N ALA A 49 -15.44 -2.96 14.93
CA ALA A 49 -16.25 -4.17 14.87
C ALA A 49 -15.43 -5.36 14.35
N LYS A 50 -14.62 -5.15 13.32
CA LYS A 50 -13.69 -6.15 12.78
C LYS A 50 -12.60 -6.56 13.78
N LEU A 51 -12.17 -5.69 14.67
CA LEU A 51 -11.25 -6.05 15.75
C LEU A 51 -11.87 -7.06 16.72
N PHE A 52 -13.15 -6.91 17.08
CA PHE A 52 -13.84 -7.88 17.93
C PHE A 52 -14.02 -9.24 17.23
N GLU A 53 -14.38 -9.22 15.94
CA GLU A 53 -14.49 -10.43 15.11
C GLU A 53 -13.13 -11.16 15.05
N LEU A 54 -12.05 -10.43 14.74
CA LEU A 54 -10.69 -10.95 14.70
C LEU A 54 -10.26 -11.57 16.03
N GLY A 55 -10.53 -10.88 17.15
CA GLY A 55 -10.23 -11.39 18.48
C GLY A 55 -10.93 -12.73 18.78
N HIS A 56 -12.15 -12.88 18.31
CA HIS A 56 -12.90 -14.14 18.46
C HIS A 56 -12.33 -15.25 17.56
N GLU A 57 -12.10 -14.97 16.28
CA GLU A 57 -11.61 -15.97 15.32
C GLU A 57 -10.19 -16.46 15.65
N GLU A 58 -9.27 -15.53 15.89
CA GLU A 58 -7.85 -15.85 16.14
C GLU A 58 -7.55 -16.10 17.62
N LYS A 59 -8.54 -16.00 18.49
CA LYS A 59 -8.39 -16.15 19.96
C LYS A 59 -7.35 -15.18 20.54
N LEU A 60 -7.37 -13.94 20.03
CA LEU A 60 -6.46 -12.91 20.48
C LEU A 60 -7.10 -12.07 21.61
N ASP A 61 -6.29 -11.76 22.62
CA ASP A 61 -6.67 -10.75 23.62
C ASP A 61 -6.52 -9.34 23.03
N ILE A 62 -7.61 -8.82 22.47
CA ILE A 62 -7.63 -7.51 21.80
C ILE A 62 -7.30 -6.35 22.74
N THR A 63 -7.38 -6.56 24.06
CA THR A 63 -7.05 -5.51 25.05
C THR A 63 -5.55 -5.28 25.18
N THR A 64 -4.74 -6.23 24.74
CA THR A 64 -3.28 -6.18 24.82
C THR A 64 -2.61 -5.85 23.49
N LEU A 65 -3.32 -5.94 22.39
CA LEU A 65 -2.76 -5.70 21.04
C LEU A 65 -2.25 -4.29 20.90
N LYS A 66 -1.02 -4.18 20.39
CA LYS A 66 -0.39 -2.89 20.08
C LYS A 66 -0.27 -2.70 18.58
N GLY A 67 -0.36 -1.45 18.15
CA GLY A 67 -0.29 -1.05 16.77
C GLY A 67 -0.06 0.44 16.59
N SER A 68 -0.33 0.93 15.39
CA SER A 68 -0.26 2.35 15.07
C SER A 68 -1.38 3.15 15.75
N TYR A 69 -1.25 4.46 15.76
CA TYR A 69 -2.30 5.38 16.24
C TYR A 69 -3.63 5.24 15.47
N ALA A 70 -3.60 4.65 14.29
CA ALA A 70 -4.79 4.40 13.45
C ALA A 70 -5.30 2.95 13.54
N GLY A 71 -4.72 2.11 14.40
CA GLY A 71 -5.18 0.74 14.62
C GLY A 71 -4.58 -0.32 13.68
N ALA A 72 -3.59 0.04 12.86
CA ALA A 72 -2.84 -0.94 12.08
C ALA A 72 -1.92 -1.74 13.00
N MET A 73 -1.87 -3.07 12.84
CA MET A 73 -1.23 -3.98 13.78
C MET A 73 -0.30 -4.99 13.13
N GLY A 74 0.57 -5.57 13.94
CA GLY A 74 1.53 -6.59 13.54
C GLY A 74 2.65 -6.06 12.64
N MET A 75 3.55 -6.95 12.23
CA MET A 75 4.70 -6.58 11.38
C MET A 75 4.28 -6.08 9.99
N GLY A 76 3.15 -6.57 9.47
CA GLY A 76 2.55 -6.13 8.21
C GLY A 76 1.71 -4.86 8.33
N GLN A 77 1.49 -4.31 9.53
CA GLN A 77 0.63 -3.13 9.74
C GLN A 77 -0.75 -3.27 9.09
N PHE A 78 -1.39 -4.42 9.26
CA PHE A 78 -2.72 -4.66 8.75
C PHE A 78 -3.79 -4.02 9.65
N MET A 79 -4.79 -3.40 9.02
CA MET A 79 -6.04 -3.05 9.70
C MET A 79 -6.81 -4.33 10.05
N PRO A 80 -7.70 -4.33 11.06
CA PRO A 80 -8.49 -5.51 11.42
C PRO A 80 -9.22 -6.16 10.24
N SER A 81 -9.86 -5.36 9.38
CA SER A 81 -10.50 -5.85 8.16
C SER A 81 -9.51 -6.54 7.23
N SER A 82 -8.35 -5.92 7.01
CA SER A 82 -7.31 -6.50 6.16
C SER A 82 -6.73 -7.80 6.74
N TYR A 83 -6.65 -7.91 8.06
CA TYR A 83 -6.23 -9.14 8.72
C TYR A 83 -7.22 -10.27 8.44
N LEU A 84 -8.52 -10.02 8.64
CA LEU A 84 -9.57 -11.02 8.37
C LEU A 84 -9.60 -11.44 6.91
N ASP A 85 -9.50 -10.47 5.98
CA ASP A 85 -9.69 -10.72 4.55
C ASP A 85 -8.46 -11.33 3.86
N TYR A 86 -7.23 -10.98 4.32
CA TYR A 86 -6.01 -11.26 3.57
C TYR A 86 -4.93 -12.01 4.34
N ALA A 87 -4.98 -12.10 5.67
CA ALA A 87 -4.00 -12.88 6.40
C ALA A 87 -4.14 -14.37 6.09
N VAL A 88 -3.00 -15.04 5.95
CA VAL A 88 -2.89 -16.47 5.67
C VAL A 88 -1.86 -17.10 6.58
N ASP A 89 -2.07 -18.37 6.89
CA ASP A 89 -1.12 -19.24 7.57
C ASP A 89 -0.04 -19.64 6.56
N GLY A 90 1.11 -19.02 6.64
CA GLY A 90 2.22 -19.21 5.71
C GLY A 90 3.13 -20.39 6.06
N ASN A 91 3.16 -20.80 7.34
CA ASN A 91 3.97 -21.89 7.84
C ASN A 91 3.18 -23.20 8.05
N GLY A 92 1.85 -23.16 7.96
CA GLY A 92 0.98 -24.32 8.06
C GLY A 92 0.73 -24.81 9.51
N ASP A 93 0.90 -23.93 10.52
CA ASP A 93 0.72 -24.28 11.93
C ASP A 93 -0.73 -24.16 12.43
N GLY A 94 -1.65 -23.73 11.57
CA GLY A 94 -3.07 -23.55 11.84
C GLY A 94 -3.41 -22.19 12.44
N ARG A 95 -2.51 -21.22 12.37
CA ARG A 95 -2.68 -19.84 12.84
C ARG A 95 -2.28 -18.83 11.77
N ARG A 96 -2.80 -17.62 11.86
CA ARG A 96 -2.41 -16.48 11.02
C ARG A 96 -1.69 -15.45 11.90
N ASP A 97 -0.42 -15.71 12.29
CA ASP A 97 0.32 -14.89 13.25
C ASP A 97 1.09 -13.75 12.54
N LEU A 98 0.50 -12.58 12.44
CA LEU A 98 1.16 -11.39 11.89
C LEU A 98 2.04 -10.64 12.90
N PHE A 99 2.17 -11.13 14.14
CA PHE A 99 2.96 -10.49 15.19
C PHE A 99 4.34 -11.10 15.34
N THR A 100 4.47 -12.42 15.18
CA THR A 100 5.72 -13.13 15.47
C THR A 100 6.21 -14.05 14.34
N SER A 101 5.33 -14.48 13.40
CA SER A 101 5.67 -15.35 12.28
C SER A 101 5.99 -14.56 11.01
N TYR A 102 7.25 -14.55 10.58
CA TYR A 102 7.63 -13.94 9.29
C TYR A 102 7.01 -14.66 8.09
N ASP A 103 6.84 -15.97 8.15
CA ASP A 103 6.24 -16.77 7.07
C ASP A 103 4.79 -16.32 6.84
N ASP A 104 4.03 -16.11 7.91
CA ASP A 104 2.64 -15.62 7.83
C ASP A 104 2.61 -14.17 7.34
N VAL A 105 3.50 -13.33 7.84
CA VAL A 105 3.59 -11.91 7.44
C VAL A 105 3.86 -11.79 5.94
N PHE A 106 4.89 -12.48 5.43
CA PHE A 106 5.24 -12.39 4.01
C PHE A 106 4.17 -13.00 3.12
N SER A 107 3.62 -14.15 3.51
CA SER A 107 2.54 -14.81 2.77
C SER A 107 1.27 -13.96 2.75
N SER A 108 0.94 -13.31 3.87
CA SER A 108 -0.22 -12.42 3.98
C SER A 108 -0.06 -11.15 3.16
N ILE A 109 1.12 -10.51 3.16
CA ILE A 109 1.41 -9.35 2.31
C ILE A 109 1.32 -9.75 0.82
N ALA A 110 1.87 -10.90 0.45
CA ALA A 110 1.77 -11.41 -0.92
C ALA A 110 0.31 -11.67 -1.30
N ASN A 111 -0.47 -12.29 -0.42
CA ASN A 111 -1.91 -12.52 -0.65
C ASN A 111 -2.68 -11.20 -0.78
N TYR A 112 -2.36 -10.20 0.03
CA TYR A 112 -2.93 -8.85 -0.09
C TYR A 112 -2.65 -8.24 -1.49
N PHE A 113 -1.41 -8.30 -1.96
CA PHE A 113 -1.08 -7.80 -3.30
C PHE A 113 -1.86 -8.51 -4.39
N VAL A 114 -2.05 -9.83 -4.29
CA VAL A 114 -2.81 -10.61 -5.28
C VAL A 114 -4.31 -10.27 -5.19
N LYS A 115 -4.89 -10.37 -4.01
CA LYS A 115 -6.35 -10.28 -3.82
C LYS A 115 -6.87 -8.84 -3.89
N LYS A 116 -6.19 -7.91 -3.22
CA LYS A 116 -6.59 -6.49 -3.16
C LYS A 116 -5.98 -5.67 -4.29
N GLY A 117 -4.74 -5.93 -4.61
CA GLY A 117 -3.97 -5.16 -5.59
C GLY A 117 -4.09 -5.66 -7.02
N GLY A 118 -4.52 -6.89 -7.24
CA GLY A 118 -4.53 -7.50 -8.57
C GLY A 118 -3.12 -7.77 -9.12
N TRP A 119 -2.20 -8.19 -8.26
CA TRP A 119 -0.83 -8.50 -8.66
C TRP A 119 -0.78 -9.56 -9.75
N VAL A 120 -0.04 -9.29 -10.81
CA VAL A 120 0.19 -10.17 -11.94
C VAL A 120 1.56 -10.83 -11.82
N ARG A 121 1.61 -12.15 -11.70
CA ARG A 121 2.87 -12.89 -11.64
C ARG A 121 3.68 -12.70 -12.93
N GLY A 122 4.95 -12.30 -12.80
CA GLY A 122 5.81 -12.00 -13.94
C GLY A 122 5.50 -10.67 -14.64
N GLY A 123 4.51 -9.91 -14.16
CA GLY A 123 4.22 -8.58 -14.66
C GLY A 123 5.25 -7.55 -14.20
N GLN A 124 5.48 -6.54 -15.02
CA GLN A 124 6.36 -5.43 -14.67
C GLN A 124 5.75 -4.58 -13.53
N VAL A 125 6.61 -4.01 -12.70
CA VAL A 125 6.21 -3.06 -11.66
C VAL A 125 6.23 -1.64 -12.21
N ALA A 126 7.39 -1.15 -12.58
CA ALA A 126 7.56 0.16 -13.19
C ALA A 126 8.81 0.18 -14.09
N VAL A 127 8.84 1.09 -15.05
CA VAL A 127 10.03 1.39 -15.85
C VAL A 127 10.33 2.88 -15.80
N PRO A 128 11.60 3.32 -15.84
CA PRO A 128 11.93 4.72 -15.99
C PRO A 128 11.35 5.26 -17.31
N ALA A 129 11.08 6.54 -17.34
CA ALA A 129 10.55 7.20 -18.52
C ALA A 129 11.16 8.60 -18.67
N THR A 130 11.05 9.17 -19.85
CA THR A 130 11.31 10.58 -20.11
C THR A 130 10.05 11.30 -20.53
N LEU A 131 9.97 12.59 -20.21
CA LEU A 131 8.93 13.49 -20.71
C LEU A 131 9.57 14.47 -21.71
N ALA A 132 8.96 14.61 -22.88
CA ALA A 132 9.45 15.53 -23.90
C ALA A 132 9.48 16.98 -23.36
N PRO A 133 10.53 17.79 -23.66
CA PRO A 133 10.77 19.09 -23.03
C PRO A 133 9.62 20.10 -23.14
N ASN A 134 8.79 19.99 -24.17
CA ASN A 134 7.69 20.92 -24.45
C ASN A 134 6.31 20.35 -24.05
N ARG A 135 6.30 19.34 -23.16
CA ARG A 135 5.06 18.71 -22.69
C ARG A 135 4.85 18.98 -21.21
N GLU A 136 3.59 19.16 -20.87
CA GLU A 136 3.16 19.29 -19.48
C GLU A 136 3.09 17.92 -18.79
N GLU A 137 3.40 17.92 -17.52
CA GLU A 137 3.27 16.73 -16.69
C GLU A 137 1.81 16.32 -16.58
N PHE A 138 1.57 15.06 -16.80
CA PHE A 138 0.27 14.46 -16.55
C PHE A 138 0.32 13.67 -15.24
N ASN A 139 -0.34 14.19 -14.20
CA ASN A 139 -0.40 13.60 -12.88
C ASN A 139 -1.84 13.13 -12.60
N PRO A 140 -2.21 11.89 -12.98
CA PRO A 140 -3.54 11.37 -12.68
C PRO A 140 -3.75 11.25 -11.17
N THR A 141 -4.98 11.50 -10.72
CA THR A 141 -5.38 11.37 -9.31
C THR A 141 -5.47 9.91 -8.86
N GLU A 142 -5.75 9.03 -9.80
CA GLU A 142 -5.78 7.58 -9.60
C GLU A 142 -4.62 6.94 -10.36
N TRP A 143 -3.99 5.96 -9.73
CA TRP A 143 -2.77 5.33 -10.27
C TRP A 143 -3.05 3.98 -10.94
N MET A 144 -4.31 3.70 -11.24
CA MET A 144 -4.68 2.55 -12.04
C MET A 144 -4.07 2.67 -13.44
N PRO A 145 -3.39 1.64 -13.96
CA PRO A 145 -2.70 1.69 -15.25
C PRO A 145 -3.67 1.54 -16.42
N THR A 146 -4.34 2.60 -16.80
CA THR A 146 -5.39 2.60 -17.84
C THR A 146 -4.93 3.17 -19.18
N TRP A 147 -3.74 3.79 -19.23
CA TRP A 147 -3.25 4.45 -20.43
C TRP A 147 -2.42 3.51 -21.29
N THR A 148 -2.74 3.44 -22.60
CA THR A 148 -1.92 2.68 -23.55
C THR A 148 -0.57 3.37 -23.77
N MET A 149 0.42 2.63 -24.26
CA MET A 149 1.73 3.22 -24.62
C MET A 149 1.59 4.28 -25.71
N ALA A 150 0.62 4.13 -26.63
CA ALA A 150 0.32 5.12 -27.66
C ALA A 150 -0.23 6.42 -27.07
N ASP A 151 -1.16 6.33 -26.10
CA ASP A 151 -1.70 7.52 -25.40
C ASP A 151 -0.60 8.26 -24.63
N LEU A 152 0.28 7.52 -23.97
CA LEU A 152 1.39 8.08 -23.22
C LEU A 152 2.43 8.73 -24.14
N ALA A 153 2.73 8.12 -25.29
CA ALA A 153 3.61 8.70 -26.31
C ALA A 153 3.04 10.01 -26.88
N GLN A 154 1.73 10.08 -27.12
CA GLN A 154 1.06 11.33 -27.54
C GLN A 154 1.18 12.44 -26.48
N ARG A 155 1.23 12.08 -25.22
CA ARG A 155 1.48 13.01 -24.10
C ARG A 155 2.96 13.35 -23.90
N GLY A 156 3.85 12.73 -24.68
CA GLY A 156 5.29 13.00 -24.63
C GLY A 156 6.08 12.08 -23.70
N TYR A 157 5.45 11.06 -23.11
CA TYR A 157 6.18 10.08 -22.31
C TYR A 157 6.81 9.00 -23.19
N GLN A 158 8.07 8.70 -22.93
CA GLN A 158 8.81 7.62 -23.61
C GLN A 158 9.37 6.67 -22.55
N PRO A 159 9.11 5.36 -22.62
CA PRO A 159 9.70 4.39 -21.71
C PRO A 159 11.21 4.30 -21.93
N GLY A 160 11.99 4.27 -20.86
CA GLY A 160 13.44 4.09 -20.85
C GLY A 160 13.89 2.62 -20.82
N ALA A 161 12.93 1.68 -20.81
CA ALA A 161 13.19 0.24 -20.83
C ALA A 161 12.10 -0.47 -21.63
N PRO A 162 12.33 -1.73 -22.10
CA PRO A 162 11.35 -2.51 -22.82
C PRO A 162 10.05 -2.69 -22.00
N VAL A 163 8.90 -2.52 -22.66
CA VAL A 163 7.57 -2.69 -22.10
C VAL A 163 6.91 -3.92 -22.71
N GLN A 164 6.21 -4.69 -21.90
CA GLN A 164 5.47 -5.88 -22.38
C GLN A 164 4.42 -5.48 -23.41
N PRO A 165 4.26 -6.24 -24.52
CA PRO A 165 3.25 -5.95 -25.54
C PRO A 165 1.84 -5.86 -24.94
N GLY A 166 1.10 -4.82 -25.34
CA GLY A 166 -0.27 -4.59 -24.88
C GLY A 166 -0.41 -4.07 -23.43
N ALA A 167 0.70 -3.81 -22.74
CA ALA A 167 0.63 -3.26 -21.39
C ALA A 167 0.01 -1.86 -21.38
N THR A 168 -0.76 -1.59 -20.35
CA THR A 168 -1.20 -0.25 -19.97
C THR A 168 -0.43 0.24 -18.74
N ALA A 169 -0.23 1.53 -18.63
CA ALA A 169 0.49 2.13 -17.52
C ALA A 169 -0.16 3.42 -17.03
N THR A 170 0.32 3.92 -15.92
CA THR A 170 0.04 5.27 -15.43
C THR A 170 1.34 6.04 -15.32
N PRO A 171 1.41 7.32 -15.70
CA PRO A 171 2.61 8.13 -15.50
C PRO A 171 2.74 8.46 -14.01
N ILE A 172 3.97 8.37 -13.52
CA ILE A 172 4.36 8.66 -12.15
C ILE A 172 5.47 9.69 -12.19
N THR A 173 5.23 10.83 -11.53
CA THR A 173 6.28 11.83 -11.28
C THR A 173 6.71 11.74 -9.82
N LEU A 174 8.00 11.65 -9.58
CA LEU A 174 8.63 11.65 -8.27
C LEU A 174 9.64 12.78 -8.17
N GLU A 175 9.81 13.34 -6.98
CA GLU A 175 10.87 14.29 -6.69
C GLU A 175 12.11 13.51 -6.22
N GLY A 176 13.14 13.50 -7.03
CA GLY A 176 14.43 12.90 -6.70
C GLY A 176 15.42 13.93 -6.17
N SER A 177 16.59 13.47 -5.72
CA SER A 177 17.67 14.34 -5.22
C SER A 177 18.25 15.28 -6.29
N THR A 178 18.16 14.88 -7.55
CA THR A 178 18.70 15.62 -8.70
C THR A 178 17.61 16.30 -9.54
N GLY A 179 16.35 16.25 -9.09
CA GLY A 179 15.21 16.80 -9.80
C GLY A 179 14.09 15.79 -10.02
N LYS A 180 13.16 16.13 -10.90
CA LYS A 180 12.01 15.27 -11.18
C LYS A 180 12.42 14.03 -11.96
N GLN A 181 11.83 12.92 -11.55
CA GLN A 181 11.95 11.63 -12.20
C GLN A 181 10.59 11.20 -12.73
N TYR A 182 10.56 10.69 -13.95
CA TYR A 182 9.36 10.18 -14.60
C TYR A 182 9.44 8.67 -14.72
N TRP A 183 8.30 8.02 -14.43
CA TRP A 183 8.16 6.57 -14.46
C TRP A 183 6.84 6.19 -15.11
N LEU A 184 6.78 4.99 -15.66
CA LEU A 184 5.53 4.34 -16.06
C LEU A 184 5.26 3.19 -15.11
N GLY A 185 4.22 3.32 -14.29
CA GLY A 185 3.78 2.32 -13.33
C GLY A 185 2.74 1.39 -13.95
N PHE A 186 2.94 0.07 -13.82
CA PHE A 186 2.06 -0.97 -14.33
C PHE A 186 1.15 -1.53 -13.21
N GLN A 187 0.42 -2.61 -13.52
CA GLN A 187 -0.50 -3.24 -12.57
C GLN A 187 0.16 -3.59 -11.22
N ASN A 188 1.41 -4.07 -11.25
CA ASN A 188 2.10 -4.43 -10.01
C ASN A 188 2.54 -3.20 -9.18
N TYR A 189 2.83 -2.08 -9.82
CA TYR A 189 3.02 -0.81 -9.11
C TYR A 189 1.72 -0.36 -8.42
N TYR A 190 0.60 -0.44 -9.14
CA TYR A 190 -0.71 -0.15 -8.59
C TYR A 190 -1.02 -1.06 -7.38
N ALA A 191 -0.70 -2.35 -7.47
CA ALA A 191 -0.89 -3.29 -6.36
C ALA A 191 -0.16 -2.84 -5.09
N ILE A 192 1.08 -2.36 -5.20
CA ILE A 192 1.82 -1.82 -4.05
C ILE A 192 1.12 -0.58 -3.49
N THR A 193 0.60 0.31 -4.34
CA THR A 193 -0.13 1.51 -3.87
C THR A 193 -1.43 1.18 -3.13
N ARG A 194 -1.98 -0.02 -3.27
CA ARG A 194 -3.17 -0.45 -2.48
C ARG A 194 -2.82 -0.75 -1.03
N TYR A 195 -1.58 -1.14 -0.79
CA TYR A 195 -1.07 -1.33 0.57
C TYR A 195 -0.78 0.00 1.27
N ASN A 196 -0.16 0.94 0.57
CA ASN A 196 0.11 2.29 1.05
C ASN A 196 -0.09 3.31 -0.09
N LEU A 197 -1.01 4.25 0.09
CA LEU A 197 -1.38 5.29 -0.87
C LEU A 197 -0.28 6.37 -1.03
N SER A 198 0.95 5.94 -1.34
CA SER A 198 2.09 6.82 -1.58
C SER A 198 2.89 6.34 -2.79
N LYS A 199 3.07 7.23 -3.78
CA LYS A 199 3.93 6.96 -4.94
C LYS A 199 5.36 6.69 -4.52
N MET A 200 5.89 7.48 -3.59
CA MET A 200 7.25 7.33 -3.07
C MET A 200 7.43 6.00 -2.33
N TYR A 201 6.45 5.61 -1.52
CA TYR A 201 6.46 4.33 -0.84
C TYR A 201 6.51 3.17 -1.85
N ALA A 202 5.61 3.19 -2.84
CA ALA A 202 5.56 2.13 -3.84
C ALA A 202 6.88 2.02 -4.62
N MET A 203 7.51 3.14 -4.97
CA MET A 203 8.81 3.15 -5.63
C MET A 203 9.91 2.63 -4.70
N ALA A 204 9.95 3.06 -3.45
CA ALA A 204 10.94 2.58 -2.47
C ALA A 204 10.85 1.06 -2.23
N VAL A 205 9.63 0.52 -2.14
CA VAL A 205 9.40 -0.93 -2.05
C VAL A 205 9.91 -1.66 -3.29
N PHE A 206 9.62 -1.12 -4.48
CA PHE A 206 10.10 -1.68 -5.74
C PHE A 206 11.64 -1.66 -5.81
N GLN A 207 12.27 -0.52 -5.56
CA GLN A 207 13.73 -0.38 -5.57
C GLN A 207 14.40 -1.31 -4.54
N LEU A 208 13.84 -1.39 -3.33
CA LEU A 208 14.35 -2.31 -2.31
C LEU A 208 14.25 -3.77 -2.76
N SER A 209 13.14 -4.16 -3.40
CA SER A 209 12.99 -5.52 -3.94
C SER A 209 14.04 -5.85 -4.99
N GLN A 210 14.37 -4.90 -5.86
CA GLN A 210 15.43 -5.04 -6.86
C GLN A 210 16.81 -5.19 -6.21
N ALA A 211 17.11 -4.38 -5.19
CA ALA A 211 18.36 -4.47 -4.44
C ALA A 211 18.53 -5.83 -3.74
N ILE A 212 17.46 -6.32 -3.10
CA ILE A 212 17.46 -7.64 -2.44
C ILE A 212 17.68 -8.77 -3.46
N ALA A 213 17.12 -8.63 -4.68
CA ALA A 213 17.31 -9.60 -5.76
C ALA A 213 18.69 -9.49 -6.45
N GLY A 214 19.55 -8.58 -6.02
CA GLY A 214 20.85 -8.32 -6.66
C GLY A 214 20.75 -7.75 -8.07
N GLN A 215 19.63 -7.12 -8.40
CA GLN A 215 19.39 -6.49 -9.69
C GLN A 215 19.86 -5.03 -9.66
N GLU A 216 20.19 -4.49 -10.84
CA GLU A 216 20.53 -3.08 -10.97
C GLU A 216 19.36 -2.20 -10.51
N LEU A 217 19.68 -1.27 -9.61
CA LEU A 217 18.66 -0.33 -9.13
C LEU A 217 18.29 0.66 -10.23
N PRO A 218 17.01 0.96 -10.41
CA PRO A 218 16.62 2.10 -11.21
C PRO A 218 17.28 3.37 -10.65
N PRO A 219 17.64 4.33 -11.50
CA PRO A 219 18.34 5.55 -11.05
C PRO A 219 17.53 6.29 -9.98
N ALA A 220 18.25 6.75 -8.97
CA ALA A 220 17.71 7.52 -7.85
C ALA A 220 17.43 8.98 -8.24
#